data_8de95b2471e531ea10275b2fa2f8edfa
#
_entry.id   8de95b2471e531ea10275b2fa2f8edfa
#
_cell.length_a   1.000
_cell.length_b   1.000
_cell.length_c   1.000
_cell.angle_alpha   90.00
_cell.angle_beta   90.00
_cell.angle_gamma   90.00
#
_symmetry.space_group_name_H-M   'P 1'
#
loop_
_entity.id
_entity.type
_entity.pdbx_description
1 polymer ?
#
loop_
_entity_poly.entity_id
_entity_poly.type
_entity_poly.pdbx_seq_one_letter_code
_entity_poly.pdbx_strand_id
1 'polypeptide(L)'
;MNNTSSSDRQNHPLRVGIGGPVGSGKTALVEALCKRLRDKYDIYVITNDIYTKEDQLILTRAEALPAERIMGVETGGCPHTAIREDASMNLAAIDEMSQKFPQAELCFVESGGDNLAATFSPELADLTLYVIDVAEGEKIPRKGGPGITRSDLLVINKIDLAPMVGANLGVMEADTLTMRGKRPFVFSNLKSGEGVEPIANFIIEKGGLASKQPEAANCSLSLLSCVEAQVRHTPEVQECTLSDVHQSQQDMPAKRAPGDDARTLHI
;
A
#
# COMPACT_ATOMS: atom_id res chain seq x y z
N MET A 1 -19.59 -13.04 11.20
CA MET A 1 -19.36 -11.58 11.30
C MET A 1 -19.08 -11.29 12.78
N ASN A 2 -17.84 -11.47 13.18
CA ASN A 2 -17.44 -11.15 14.55
C ASN A 2 -16.96 -9.70 14.55
N ASN A 3 -17.81 -8.80 15.02
CA ASN A 3 -17.42 -7.47 15.41
C ASN A 3 -16.64 -7.61 16.72
N THR A 4 -15.34 -7.77 16.67
CA THR A 4 -14.49 -7.55 17.83
C THR A 4 -14.58 -6.06 18.17
N SER A 5 -15.31 -5.76 19.24
CA SER A 5 -15.48 -4.41 19.73
C SER A 5 -14.15 -3.86 20.20
N SER A 6 -13.94 -2.56 20.05
CA SER A 6 -12.74 -1.80 20.47
C SER A 6 -12.36 -1.98 21.95
N SER A 7 -13.18 -2.64 22.75
CA SER A 7 -12.97 -2.89 24.18
C SER A 7 -12.03 -4.08 24.48
N ASP A 8 -11.84 -5.03 23.56
CA ASP A 8 -10.99 -6.21 23.78
C ASP A 8 -9.52 -5.98 23.43
N ARG A 9 -9.18 -4.86 22.77
CA ARG A 9 -7.82 -4.51 22.34
C ARG A 9 -6.99 -3.75 23.37
N GLN A 10 -7.37 -3.73 24.63
CA GLN A 10 -6.69 -2.88 25.64
C GLN A 10 -5.24 -3.29 25.96
N ASN A 11 -4.71 -4.41 25.39
CA ASN A 11 -3.39 -4.94 25.81
C ASN A 11 -2.43 -5.36 24.67
N HIS A 12 -2.78 -5.24 23.39
CA HIS A 12 -1.86 -5.62 22.30
C HIS A 12 -2.03 -4.73 21.07
N PRO A 13 -0.96 -4.55 20.26
CA PRO A 13 -1.05 -3.79 19.02
C PRO A 13 -2.01 -4.47 18.02
N LEU A 14 -2.60 -3.67 17.11
CA LEU A 14 -3.31 -4.19 15.95
C LEU A 14 -2.35 -5.00 15.09
N ARG A 15 -2.61 -6.29 14.88
CA ARG A 15 -1.79 -7.17 14.05
C ARG A 15 -2.37 -7.25 12.64
N VAL A 16 -1.62 -6.76 11.67
CA VAL A 16 -1.99 -6.76 10.25
C VAL A 16 -1.13 -7.76 9.52
N GLY A 17 -1.74 -8.86 9.07
CA GLY A 17 -1.09 -9.86 8.23
C GLY A 17 -1.06 -9.43 6.77
N ILE A 18 0.11 -9.48 6.14
CA ILE A 18 0.31 -9.15 4.73
C ILE A 18 0.82 -10.38 4.00
N GLY A 19 -0.07 -11.02 3.24
CA GLY A 19 0.19 -12.23 2.45
C GLY A 19 0.23 -11.95 0.95
N GLY A 20 0.69 -12.95 0.20
CA GLY A 20 0.71 -12.92 -1.26
C GLY A 20 1.90 -13.63 -1.87
N PRO A 21 1.90 -13.89 -3.18
CA PRO A 21 2.97 -14.60 -3.88
C PRO A 21 4.31 -13.88 -3.79
N VAL A 22 5.38 -14.63 -4.05
CA VAL A 22 6.74 -14.06 -4.16
C VAL A 22 6.74 -13.05 -5.30
N GLY A 23 7.33 -11.88 -5.04
CA GLY A 23 7.43 -10.81 -6.04
C GLY A 23 6.18 -9.94 -6.19
N SER A 24 5.04 -10.24 -5.55
CA SER A 24 3.82 -9.42 -5.65
C SER A 24 3.96 -7.99 -5.11
N GLY A 25 4.95 -7.75 -4.22
CA GLY A 25 5.23 -6.44 -3.63
C GLY A 25 4.80 -6.30 -2.18
N LYS A 26 4.72 -7.41 -1.43
CA LYS A 26 4.41 -7.38 0.03
C LYS A 26 5.36 -6.48 0.80
N THR A 27 6.67 -6.71 0.66
CA THR A 27 7.71 -5.93 1.34
C THR A 27 7.65 -4.44 0.96
N ALA A 28 7.38 -4.13 -0.33
CA ALA A 28 7.17 -2.75 -0.77
C ALA A 28 5.91 -2.12 -0.15
N LEU A 29 4.85 -2.91 0.07
CA LEU A 29 3.65 -2.44 0.77
C LEU A 29 3.95 -2.17 2.24
N VAL A 30 4.65 -3.07 2.93
CA VAL A 30 5.08 -2.88 4.33
C VAL A 30 5.92 -1.62 4.45
N GLU A 31 6.91 -1.43 3.56
CA GLU A 31 7.74 -0.22 3.52
C GLU A 31 6.90 1.06 3.37
N ALA A 32 6.01 1.08 2.38
CA ALA A 32 5.17 2.24 2.10
C ALA A 32 4.23 2.57 3.28
N LEU A 33 3.62 1.55 3.90
CA LEU A 33 2.75 1.71 5.05
C LEU A 33 3.52 2.18 6.29
N CYS A 34 4.70 1.62 6.56
CA CYS A 34 5.55 2.09 7.65
C CYS A 34 5.91 3.56 7.48
N LYS A 35 6.40 3.97 6.31
CA LYS A 35 6.72 5.38 6.02
C LYS A 35 5.53 6.31 6.14
N ARG A 36 4.33 5.83 5.78
CA ARG A 36 3.10 6.62 5.83
C ARG A 36 2.52 6.77 7.24
N LEU A 37 2.74 5.79 8.11
CA LEU A 37 2.07 5.68 9.40
C LEU A 37 2.98 5.92 10.61
N ARG A 38 4.31 5.77 10.49
CA ARG A 38 5.27 5.82 11.60
C ARG A 38 5.28 7.14 12.39
N ASP A 39 4.91 8.25 11.75
CA ASP A 39 4.86 9.55 12.41
C ASP A 39 3.58 9.73 13.25
N LYS A 40 2.62 8.80 13.10
CA LYS A 40 1.32 8.83 13.77
C LYS A 40 1.12 7.70 14.77
N TYR A 41 1.72 6.56 14.50
CA TYR A 41 1.55 5.33 15.30
C TYR A 41 2.89 4.73 15.65
N ASP A 42 2.96 4.13 16.83
CA ASP A 42 4.10 3.33 17.24
C ASP A 42 3.99 1.95 16.57
N ILE A 43 4.98 1.62 15.70
CA ILE A 43 4.92 0.46 14.80
C ILE A 43 6.14 -0.44 14.98
N TYR A 44 5.95 -1.74 14.87
CA TYR A 44 7.00 -2.72 14.59
C TYR A 44 6.58 -3.70 13.50
N VAL A 45 7.55 -4.39 12.91
CA VAL A 45 7.35 -5.32 11.78
C VAL A 45 7.98 -6.65 12.09
N ILE A 46 7.28 -7.72 11.73
CA ILE A 46 7.80 -9.09 11.69
C ILE A 46 7.75 -9.54 10.23
N THR A 47 8.90 -9.95 9.68
CA THR A 47 8.99 -10.51 8.34
C THR A 47 9.31 -12.00 8.42
N ASN A 48 8.64 -12.79 7.60
CA ASN A 48 8.91 -14.21 7.48
C ASN A 48 9.66 -14.49 6.18
N ASP A 49 10.75 -15.24 6.28
CA ASP A 49 11.45 -15.77 5.13
C ASP A 49 11.85 -17.22 5.39
N ILE A 50 12.07 -17.99 4.31
CA ILE A 50 12.36 -19.42 4.43
C ILE A 50 13.79 -19.65 4.93
N TYR A 51 14.77 -18.96 4.34
CA TYR A 51 16.21 -19.18 4.56
C TYR A 51 17.01 -17.93 4.83
N THR A 52 16.44 -16.75 4.69
CA THR A 52 17.17 -15.48 4.76
C THR A 52 16.41 -14.45 5.60
N LYS A 53 17.07 -13.35 5.89
CA LYS A 53 16.43 -12.16 6.49
C LYS A 53 16.42 -11.01 5.47
N GLU A 54 16.21 -11.35 4.19
CA GLU A 54 16.34 -10.36 3.11
C GLU A 54 15.28 -9.29 3.21
N ASP A 55 14.03 -9.65 3.48
CA ASP A 55 12.93 -8.69 3.67
C ASP A 55 13.21 -7.74 4.85
N GLN A 56 13.75 -8.25 5.96
CA GLN A 56 14.23 -7.42 7.07
C GLN A 56 15.32 -6.44 6.63
N LEU A 57 16.29 -6.91 5.84
CA LEU A 57 17.38 -6.08 5.34
C LEU A 57 16.89 -5.03 4.35
N ILE A 58 15.92 -5.37 3.48
CA ILE A 58 15.29 -4.43 2.55
C ILE A 58 14.61 -3.30 3.32
N LEU A 59 13.77 -3.61 4.30
CA LEU A 59 13.06 -2.62 5.11
C LEU A 59 14.02 -1.75 5.92
N THR A 60 15.10 -2.32 6.44
CA THR A 60 16.13 -1.59 7.18
C THR A 60 16.89 -0.62 6.27
N ARG A 61 17.32 -1.08 5.09
CA ARG A 61 18.02 -0.24 4.10
C ARG A 61 17.12 0.87 3.54
N ALA A 62 15.85 0.60 3.41
CA ALA A 62 14.84 1.58 2.98
C ALA A 62 14.48 2.59 4.07
N GLU A 63 15.04 2.44 5.28
CA GLU A 63 14.72 3.27 6.45
C GLU A 63 13.20 3.34 6.72
N ALA A 64 12.51 2.19 6.52
CA ALA A 64 11.08 2.09 6.78
C ALA A 64 10.77 2.35 8.26
N LEU A 65 11.55 1.71 9.14
CA LEU A 65 11.58 1.89 10.60
C LEU A 65 13.02 1.75 11.10
N PRO A 66 13.34 2.17 12.34
CA PRO A 66 14.58 1.81 13.02
C PRO A 66 14.78 0.29 13.04
N ALA A 67 16.02 -0.17 12.84
CA ALA A 67 16.34 -1.60 12.68
C ALA A 67 15.84 -2.47 13.83
N GLU A 68 15.85 -1.95 15.07
CA GLU A 68 15.36 -2.64 16.27
C GLU A 68 13.84 -2.87 16.26
N ARG A 69 13.10 -2.22 15.37
CA ARG A 69 11.66 -2.39 15.20
C ARG A 69 11.28 -3.33 14.05
N ILE A 70 12.28 -3.97 13.44
CA ILE A 70 12.08 -4.93 12.35
C ILE A 70 12.73 -6.25 12.76
N MET A 71 11.91 -7.30 12.93
CA MET A 71 12.37 -8.64 13.28
C MET A 71 12.14 -9.60 12.12
N GLY A 72 13.20 -10.26 11.67
CA GLY A 72 13.14 -11.35 10.68
C GLY A 72 13.02 -12.70 11.39
N VAL A 73 12.03 -13.50 10.99
CA VAL A 73 11.81 -14.88 11.43
C VAL A 73 12.15 -15.83 10.28
N GLU A 74 13.11 -16.72 10.53
CA GLU A 74 13.46 -17.78 9.58
C GLU A 74 12.58 -19.00 9.84
N THR A 75 11.66 -19.28 8.93
CA THR A 75 10.64 -20.33 9.13
C THR A 75 11.12 -21.74 8.77
N GLY A 76 12.29 -21.86 8.11
CA GLY A 76 12.99 -23.12 7.86
C GLY A 76 12.24 -24.18 7.04
N GLY A 77 11.05 -23.87 6.56
CA GLY A 77 10.17 -24.83 5.90
C GLY A 77 9.14 -24.15 5.00
N CYS A 78 7.91 -24.65 5.05
CA CYS A 78 6.81 -24.08 4.26
C CYS A 78 6.31 -22.76 4.89
N PRO A 79 6.37 -21.61 4.18
CA PRO A 79 5.91 -20.32 4.72
C PRO A 79 4.44 -20.31 5.14
N HIS A 80 3.61 -21.15 4.51
CA HIS A 80 2.19 -21.31 4.83
C HIS A 80 1.98 -21.86 6.24
N THR A 81 2.82 -22.83 6.64
CA THR A 81 2.75 -23.43 7.96
C THR A 81 2.99 -22.38 9.04
N ALA A 82 4.00 -21.51 8.86
CA ALA A 82 4.39 -20.50 9.84
C ALA A 82 3.34 -19.41 10.10
N ILE A 83 2.43 -19.18 9.15
CA ILE A 83 1.37 -18.17 9.31
C ILE A 83 0.00 -18.77 9.65
N ARG A 84 -0.14 -20.10 9.61
CA ARG A 84 -1.44 -20.75 9.77
C ARG A 84 -1.43 -21.97 10.67
N GLU A 85 -0.76 -23.09 10.26
CA GLU A 85 -0.82 -24.35 10.99
C GLU A 85 0.03 -24.37 12.25
N ASP A 86 1.19 -23.71 12.20
CA ASP A 86 2.10 -23.58 13.35
C ASP A 86 2.64 -22.15 13.43
N ALA A 87 1.82 -21.27 13.96
CA ALA A 87 2.16 -19.86 14.14
C ALA A 87 3.07 -19.59 15.34
N SER A 88 3.55 -20.63 16.05
CA SER A 88 4.26 -20.49 17.33
C SER A 88 5.49 -19.59 17.26
N MET A 89 6.30 -19.69 16.18
CA MET A 89 7.48 -18.85 16.00
C MET A 89 7.10 -17.37 15.84
N ASN A 90 6.06 -17.08 15.06
CA ASN A 90 5.58 -15.73 14.87
C ASN A 90 4.92 -15.15 16.12
N LEU A 91 4.17 -15.96 16.86
CA LEU A 91 3.59 -15.55 18.15
C LEU A 91 4.69 -15.23 19.16
N ALA A 92 5.74 -16.06 19.25
CA ALA A 92 6.90 -15.78 20.10
C ALA A 92 7.61 -14.48 19.69
N ALA A 93 7.77 -14.22 18.39
CA ALA A 93 8.35 -12.98 17.89
C ALA A 93 7.48 -11.76 18.21
N ILE A 94 6.14 -11.88 18.11
CA ILE A 94 5.21 -10.83 18.52
C ILE A 94 5.33 -10.55 20.02
N ASP A 95 5.40 -11.59 20.85
CA ASP A 95 5.53 -11.45 22.30
C ASP A 95 6.85 -10.75 22.67
N GLU A 96 7.98 -11.14 22.05
CA GLU A 96 9.27 -10.47 22.23
C GLU A 96 9.21 -8.99 21.86
N MET A 97 8.67 -8.69 20.69
CA MET A 97 8.56 -7.31 20.20
C MET A 97 7.59 -6.48 21.06
N SER A 98 6.49 -7.08 21.52
CA SER A 98 5.54 -6.39 22.40
C SER A 98 6.14 -6.07 23.77
N GLN A 99 7.00 -6.96 24.31
CA GLN A 99 7.74 -6.69 25.55
C GLN A 99 8.77 -5.57 25.36
N LYS A 100 9.46 -5.56 24.21
CA LYS A 100 10.44 -4.53 23.87
C LYS A 100 9.80 -3.18 23.58
N PHE A 101 8.61 -3.18 22.96
CA PHE A 101 7.88 -1.98 22.57
C PHE A 101 6.44 -2.00 23.12
N PRO A 102 6.25 -1.84 24.44
CA PRO A 102 4.94 -1.99 25.09
C PRO A 102 3.93 -0.91 24.70
N GLN A 103 4.36 0.16 24.05
CA GLN A 103 3.50 1.24 23.55
C GLN A 103 3.12 1.06 22.07
N ALA A 104 3.59 -0.01 21.42
CA ALA A 104 3.27 -0.25 20.02
C ALA A 104 1.76 -0.39 19.82
N GLU A 105 1.25 0.31 18.79
CA GLU A 105 -0.16 0.35 18.42
C GLU A 105 -0.44 -0.54 17.20
N LEU A 106 0.58 -0.79 16.37
CA LEU A 106 0.47 -1.48 15.10
C LEU A 106 1.64 -2.45 14.90
N CYS A 107 1.32 -3.67 14.51
CA CYS A 107 2.27 -4.69 14.12
C CYS A 107 1.94 -5.16 12.70
N PHE A 108 2.90 -5.09 11.80
CA PHE A 108 2.80 -5.76 10.50
C PHE A 108 3.48 -7.12 10.58
N VAL A 109 2.79 -8.16 10.08
CA VAL A 109 3.33 -9.52 9.94
C VAL A 109 3.33 -9.86 8.45
N GLU A 110 4.49 -9.88 7.82
CA GLU A 110 4.65 -10.22 6.41
C GLU A 110 4.88 -11.73 6.25
N SER A 111 4.17 -12.38 5.31
CA SER A 111 4.42 -13.78 4.96
C SER A 111 5.63 -13.94 4.05
N GLY A 112 6.31 -15.07 4.13
CA GLY A 112 7.52 -15.38 3.34
C GLY A 112 7.29 -15.69 1.86
N GLY A 113 6.16 -15.26 1.31
CA GLY A 113 5.74 -15.60 -0.04
C GLY A 113 4.93 -16.89 -0.07
N ASP A 114 3.68 -16.75 -0.41
CA ASP A 114 2.72 -17.84 -0.37
C ASP A 114 1.97 -17.98 -1.71
N ASN A 115 1.22 -19.04 -1.85
CA ASN A 115 0.31 -19.19 -2.97
C ASN A 115 -1.09 -18.69 -2.60
N LEU A 116 -2.02 -18.66 -3.55
CA LEU A 116 -3.37 -18.15 -3.36
C LEU A 116 -4.18 -18.89 -2.26
N ALA A 117 -3.70 -20.03 -1.75
CA ALA A 117 -4.36 -20.82 -0.72
C ALA A 117 -4.02 -20.36 0.71
N ALA A 118 -2.96 -19.58 0.89
CA ALA A 118 -2.51 -19.17 2.21
C ALA A 118 -3.46 -18.14 2.84
N THR A 119 -3.66 -18.27 4.15
CA THR A 119 -4.36 -17.30 5.00
C THR A 119 -3.72 -17.27 6.36
N PHE A 120 -3.70 -16.11 7.00
CA PHE A 120 -3.22 -16.00 8.37
C PHE A 120 -4.16 -16.71 9.37
N SER A 121 -3.57 -17.31 10.41
CA SER A 121 -4.32 -17.75 11.56
C SER A 121 -4.98 -16.54 12.25
N PRO A 122 -6.23 -16.65 12.75
CA PRO A 122 -6.86 -15.59 13.54
C PRO A 122 -6.09 -15.22 14.81
N GLU A 123 -5.24 -16.11 15.30
CA GLU A 123 -4.36 -15.85 16.46
C GLU A 123 -3.18 -14.95 16.10
N LEU A 124 -2.79 -14.92 14.83
CA LEU A 124 -1.63 -14.18 14.34
C LEU A 124 -1.99 -12.80 13.76
N ALA A 125 -3.16 -12.67 13.15
CA ALA A 125 -3.57 -11.42 12.50
C ALA A 125 -5.04 -11.09 12.79
N ASP A 126 -5.27 -9.85 13.22
CA ASP A 126 -6.59 -9.27 13.47
C ASP A 126 -7.22 -8.76 12.16
N LEU A 127 -6.36 -8.36 11.21
CA LEU A 127 -6.72 -7.86 9.88
C LEU A 127 -5.77 -8.45 8.85
N THR A 128 -6.29 -8.83 7.69
CA THR A 128 -5.51 -9.48 6.65
C THR A 128 -5.56 -8.72 5.32
N LEU A 129 -4.39 -8.42 4.77
CA LEU A 129 -4.20 -7.90 3.43
C LEU A 129 -3.59 -8.98 2.55
N TYR A 130 -4.07 -9.10 1.33
CA TYR A 130 -3.49 -10.02 0.35
C TYR A 130 -3.06 -9.27 -0.89
N VAL A 131 -1.80 -9.44 -1.31
CA VAL A 131 -1.19 -8.70 -2.42
C VAL A 131 -0.98 -9.64 -3.58
N ILE A 132 -1.56 -9.31 -4.73
CA ILE A 132 -1.27 -9.91 -6.04
C ILE A 132 -0.77 -8.82 -6.97
N ASP A 133 -0.23 -9.17 -8.13
CA ASP A 133 0.18 -8.18 -9.11
C ASP A 133 -0.26 -8.52 -10.54
N VAL A 134 -0.25 -7.53 -11.42
CA VAL A 134 -0.72 -7.69 -12.80
C VAL A 134 0.20 -8.58 -13.64
N ALA A 135 1.49 -8.72 -13.27
CA ALA A 135 2.45 -9.54 -14.00
C ALA A 135 2.24 -11.05 -13.77
N GLU A 136 1.52 -11.43 -12.71
CA GLU A 136 1.07 -12.80 -12.51
C GLU A 136 -0.03 -13.22 -13.52
N GLY A 137 -0.57 -12.25 -14.25
CA GLY A 137 -1.57 -12.40 -15.31
C GLY A 137 -2.98 -11.96 -14.90
N GLU A 138 -3.73 -11.41 -15.86
CA GLU A 138 -5.07 -10.86 -15.63
C GLU A 138 -6.09 -11.86 -15.04
N LYS A 139 -5.82 -13.18 -15.18
CA LYS A 139 -6.73 -14.26 -14.73
C LYS A 139 -6.55 -14.63 -13.25
N ILE A 140 -5.57 -14.03 -12.55
CA ILE A 140 -5.31 -14.36 -11.14
C ILE A 140 -6.54 -14.15 -10.25
N PRO A 141 -7.30 -13.03 -10.33
CA PRO A 141 -8.47 -12.87 -9.49
C PRO A 141 -9.52 -14.00 -9.67
N ARG A 142 -9.78 -14.43 -10.92
CA ARG A 142 -10.78 -15.48 -11.20
C ARG A 142 -10.35 -16.89 -10.76
N LYS A 143 -9.04 -17.13 -10.58
CA LYS A 143 -8.56 -18.39 -9.99
C LYS A 143 -9.01 -18.54 -8.55
N GLY A 144 -9.28 -17.45 -7.88
CA GLY A 144 -9.75 -17.45 -6.51
C GLY A 144 -8.70 -17.98 -5.54
N GLY A 145 -9.18 -18.66 -4.52
CA GLY A 145 -8.38 -19.13 -3.40
C GLY A 145 -8.62 -18.27 -2.16
N PRO A 146 -8.34 -18.81 -0.97
CA PRO A 146 -8.63 -18.12 0.30
C PRO A 146 -7.94 -16.76 0.44
N GLY A 147 -6.71 -16.60 -0.05
CA GLY A 147 -6.00 -15.33 -0.05
C GLY A 147 -6.80 -14.24 -0.77
N ILE A 148 -7.33 -14.55 -1.97
CA ILE A 148 -8.13 -13.61 -2.74
C ILE A 148 -9.53 -13.41 -2.13
N THR A 149 -10.21 -14.51 -1.77
CA THR A 149 -11.64 -14.46 -1.44
C THR A 149 -11.94 -14.14 0.01
N ARG A 150 -11.01 -14.34 0.95
CA ARG A 150 -11.22 -14.21 2.40
C ARG A 150 -10.45 -13.08 3.05
N SER A 151 -9.36 -12.59 2.46
CA SER A 151 -8.64 -11.44 2.99
C SER A 151 -9.58 -10.24 3.18
N ASP A 152 -9.33 -9.44 4.20
CA ASP A 152 -10.14 -8.25 4.47
C ASP A 152 -9.97 -7.22 3.36
N LEU A 153 -8.73 -7.03 2.85
CA LEU A 153 -8.43 -6.21 1.69
C LEU A 153 -7.59 -6.99 0.69
N LEU A 154 -7.94 -6.93 -0.60
CA LEU A 154 -7.09 -7.38 -1.70
C LEU A 154 -6.39 -6.18 -2.33
N VAL A 155 -5.08 -6.28 -2.52
CA VAL A 155 -4.26 -5.27 -3.21
C VAL A 155 -3.82 -5.84 -4.55
N ILE A 156 -4.16 -5.19 -5.66
CA ILE A 156 -3.73 -5.54 -7.02
C ILE A 156 -2.65 -4.54 -7.41
N ASN A 157 -1.41 -4.96 -7.31
CA ASN A 157 -0.23 -4.10 -7.42
C ASN A 157 0.35 -4.06 -8.84
N LYS A 158 1.30 -3.13 -9.08
CA LYS A 158 2.06 -2.95 -10.31
C LYS A 158 1.19 -2.64 -11.53
N ILE A 159 0.10 -1.87 -11.33
CA ILE A 159 -0.84 -1.55 -12.41
C ILE A 159 -0.18 -0.82 -13.60
N ASP A 160 0.94 -0.15 -13.38
CA ASP A 160 1.78 0.46 -14.40
C ASP A 160 2.35 -0.56 -15.42
N LEU A 161 2.52 -1.82 -14.99
CA LEU A 161 2.99 -2.90 -15.87
C LEU A 161 1.88 -3.52 -16.72
N ALA A 162 0.61 -3.24 -16.45
CA ALA A 162 -0.52 -3.88 -17.14
C ALA A 162 -0.42 -3.82 -18.69
N PRO A 163 -0.08 -2.68 -19.32
CA PRO A 163 0.10 -2.62 -20.76
C PRO A 163 1.28 -3.47 -21.28
N MET A 164 2.34 -3.59 -20.48
CA MET A 164 3.56 -4.32 -20.86
C MET A 164 3.38 -5.83 -20.81
N VAL A 165 2.54 -6.32 -19.90
CA VAL A 165 2.26 -7.75 -19.71
C VAL A 165 0.97 -8.19 -20.37
N GLY A 166 0.26 -7.28 -21.07
CA GLY A 166 -0.99 -7.55 -21.75
C GLY A 166 -2.16 -7.84 -20.80
N ALA A 167 -2.10 -7.35 -19.56
CA ALA A 167 -3.16 -7.51 -18.59
C ALA A 167 -4.23 -6.40 -18.76
N ASN A 168 -5.50 -6.79 -18.71
CA ASN A 168 -6.61 -5.86 -18.76
C ASN A 168 -7.15 -5.61 -17.33
N LEU A 169 -6.97 -4.40 -16.82
CA LEU A 169 -7.41 -4.04 -15.47
C LEU A 169 -8.94 -4.16 -15.30
N GLY A 170 -9.72 -3.85 -16.33
CA GLY A 170 -11.18 -4.01 -16.29
C GLY A 170 -11.62 -5.48 -16.16
N VAL A 171 -10.87 -6.40 -16.78
CA VAL A 171 -11.09 -7.85 -16.61
C VAL A 171 -10.75 -8.26 -15.17
N MET A 172 -9.61 -7.80 -14.65
CA MET A 172 -9.21 -8.09 -13.26
C MET A 172 -10.22 -7.54 -12.26
N GLU A 173 -10.76 -6.35 -12.49
CA GLU A 173 -11.81 -5.73 -11.66
C GLU A 173 -13.08 -6.58 -11.66
N ALA A 174 -13.61 -6.93 -12.83
CA ALA A 174 -14.82 -7.74 -12.96
C ALA A 174 -14.68 -9.11 -12.29
N ASP A 175 -13.53 -9.77 -12.49
CA ASP A 175 -13.22 -11.05 -11.84
C ASP A 175 -13.10 -10.90 -10.31
N THR A 176 -12.48 -9.83 -9.85
CA THR A 176 -12.35 -9.53 -8.42
C THR A 176 -13.70 -9.30 -7.77
N LEU A 177 -14.58 -8.51 -8.39
CA LEU A 177 -15.94 -8.29 -7.91
C LEU A 177 -16.73 -9.62 -7.85
N THR A 178 -16.58 -10.47 -8.87
CA THR A 178 -17.21 -11.78 -8.90
C THR A 178 -16.75 -12.67 -7.74
N MET A 179 -15.43 -12.71 -7.48
CA MET A 179 -14.85 -13.62 -6.49
C MET A 179 -14.98 -13.11 -5.05
N ARG A 180 -14.97 -11.78 -4.84
CA ARG A 180 -14.99 -11.16 -3.51
C ARG A 180 -16.35 -10.60 -3.10
N GLY A 181 -17.27 -10.43 -4.05
CA GLY A 181 -18.57 -9.78 -3.81
C GLY A 181 -18.37 -8.35 -3.28
N LYS A 182 -18.80 -8.09 -2.05
CA LYS A 182 -18.71 -6.76 -1.40
C LYS A 182 -17.39 -6.51 -0.65
N ARG A 183 -16.45 -7.46 -0.65
CA ARG A 183 -15.17 -7.26 0.03
C ARG A 183 -14.29 -6.28 -0.75
N PRO A 184 -13.65 -5.33 -0.07
CA PRO A 184 -12.91 -4.26 -0.74
C PRO A 184 -11.63 -4.78 -1.41
N PHE A 185 -11.24 -4.10 -2.47
CA PHE A 185 -9.94 -4.24 -3.13
C PHE A 185 -9.43 -2.88 -3.61
N VAL A 186 -8.13 -2.78 -3.83
CA VAL A 186 -7.46 -1.56 -4.29
C VAL A 186 -6.48 -1.91 -5.39
N PHE A 187 -6.53 -1.16 -6.49
CA PHE A 187 -5.46 -1.12 -7.47
C PHE A 187 -4.33 -0.22 -6.97
N SER A 188 -3.09 -0.63 -7.15
CA SER A 188 -1.94 0.11 -6.65
C SER A 188 -0.73 0.06 -7.58
N ASN A 189 0.08 1.11 -7.48
CA ASN A 189 1.45 1.15 -7.95
C ASN A 189 2.31 1.63 -6.76
N LEU A 190 2.80 0.69 -5.96
CA LEU A 190 3.54 0.99 -4.75
C LEU A 190 4.84 1.76 -5.02
N LYS A 191 5.40 1.65 -6.23
CA LYS A 191 6.60 2.38 -6.64
C LYS A 191 6.32 3.89 -6.76
N SER A 192 5.13 4.28 -7.22
CA SER A 192 4.71 5.69 -7.31
C SER A 192 4.00 6.18 -6.04
N GLY A 193 3.59 5.25 -5.15
CA GLY A 193 2.76 5.54 -3.98
C GLY A 193 1.26 5.52 -4.27
N GLU A 194 0.84 5.24 -5.51
CA GLU A 194 -0.57 5.12 -5.86
C GLU A 194 -1.23 3.96 -5.13
N GLY A 195 -2.37 4.21 -4.50
CA GLY A 195 -3.12 3.22 -3.73
C GLY A 195 -2.67 3.07 -2.26
N VAL A 196 -1.54 3.65 -1.84
CA VAL A 196 -1.05 3.53 -0.45
C VAL A 196 -2.00 4.20 0.55
N GLU A 197 -2.49 5.39 0.22
CA GLU A 197 -3.40 6.14 1.12
C GLU A 197 -4.72 5.41 1.39
N PRO A 198 -5.47 4.91 0.39
CA PRO A 198 -6.66 4.09 0.63
C PRO A 198 -6.38 2.85 1.48
N ILE A 199 -5.22 2.19 1.29
CA ILE A 199 -4.84 1.01 2.08
C ILE A 199 -4.58 1.41 3.53
N ALA A 200 -3.84 2.49 3.77
CA ALA A 200 -3.57 3.00 5.11
C ALA A 200 -4.86 3.39 5.84
N ASN A 201 -5.78 4.10 5.18
CA ASN A 201 -7.07 4.47 5.73
C ASN A 201 -7.94 3.25 6.06
N PHE A 202 -7.93 2.23 5.20
CA PHE A 202 -8.61 0.97 5.47
C PHE A 202 -8.09 0.31 6.76
N ILE A 203 -6.77 0.27 6.97
CA ILE A 203 -6.17 -0.30 8.19
C ILE A 203 -6.61 0.49 9.43
N ILE A 204 -6.57 1.83 9.37
CA ILE A 204 -6.97 2.70 10.47
C ILE A 204 -8.43 2.48 10.83
N GLU A 205 -9.33 2.52 9.84
CA GLU A 205 -10.78 2.41 10.05
C GLU A 205 -11.18 1.01 10.52
N LYS A 206 -10.77 -0.03 9.80
CA LYS A 206 -11.12 -1.42 10.13
C LYS A 206 -10.37 -1.92 11.35
N GLY A 207 -9.13 -1.50 11.51
CA GLY A 207 -8.33 -1.75 12.68
C GLY A 207 -8.80 -0.98 13.91
N GLY A 208 -9.68 0.02 13.80
CA GLY A 208 -10.15 0.84 14.91
C GLY A 208 -9.02 1.58 15.63
N LEU A 209 -7.98 1.99 14.87
CA LEU A 209 -6.94 2.86 15.39
C LEU A 209 -7.50 4.28 15.58
N ALA A 210 -7.08 4.95 16.66
CA ALA A 210 -7.47 6.35 16.87
C ALA A 210 -6.94 7.21 15.73
N SER A 211 -7.81 8.02 15.11
CA SER A 211 -7.38 8.96 14.07
C SER A 211 -6.51 10.05 14.71
N LYS A 212 -5.20 9.92 14.54
CA LYS A 212 -4.24 10.95 14.95
C LYS A 212 -4.04 11.91 13.79
N GLN A 213 -4.52 13.15 13.95
CA GLN A 213 -4.12 14.22 13.03
C GLN A 213 -2.60 14.45 13.20
N PRO A 214 -1.86 14.82 12.14
CA PRO A 214 -0.49 15.26 12.31
C PRO A 214 -0.52 16.43 13.31
N GLU A 215 0.29 16.38 14.36
CA GLU A 215 0.49 17.53 15.22
C GLU A 215 0.93 18.68 14.32
N ALA A 216 0.04 19.69 14.17
CA ALA A 216 0.44 20.94 13.59
C ALA A 216 1.62 21.41 14.44
N ALA A 217 2.80 21.53 13.82
CA ALA A 217 3.97 22.04 14.48
C ALA A 217 3.54 23.27 15.26
N ASN A 218 3.59 23.16 16.57
CA ASN A 218 3.16 24.21 17.49
C ASN A 218 4.20 25.31 17.40
N CYS A 219 4.13 26.08 16.31
CA CYS A 219 4.83 27.34 16.18
C CYS A 219 4.02 28.33 17.01
N SER A 220 4.27 28.34 18.32
CA SER A 220 3.86 29.40 19.21
C SER A 220 4.63 30.66 18.85
N LEU A 221 4.26 31.28 17.73
CA LEU A 221 4.53 32.69 17.48
C LEU A 221 3.52 33.46 18.33
N SER A 222 4.01 33.99 19.43
CA SER A 222 3.34 34.97 20.24
C SER A 222 2.85 36.15 19.35
N LEU A 223 1.54 36.10 19.04
CA LEU A 223 0.82 37.23 18.47
C LEU A 223 0.54 38.25 19.57
N LEU A 224 1.57 39.01 19.96
CA LEU A 224 1.43 40.26 20.70
C LEU A 224 2.52 41.22 20.19
N SER A 225 2.11 42.05 19.28
CA SER A 225 2.70 43.33 18.85
C SER A 225 2.77 43.43 17.30
N CYS A 226 1.68 43.92 16.73
CA CYS A 226 1.66 44.82 15.58
C CYS A 226 0.20 45.14 15.20
N VAL A 227 -0.48 45.81 16.13
CA VAL A 227 -1.57 46.71 15.76
C VAL A 227 -0.95 48.11 15.87
N GLU A 228 -0.81 48.78 14.76
CA GLU A 228 -0.68 50.17 14.46
C GLU A 228 0.37 50.41 13.37
N ALA A 229 -0.07 50.53 12.15
CA ALA A 229 0.40 51.54 11.20
C ALA A 229 -0.27 51.42 9.83
N GLN A 230 -1.19 52.36 9.60
CA GLN A 230 -1.38 53.07 8.33
C GLN A 230 -2.30 52.46 7.27
N VAL A 231 -3.51 52.92 7.37
CA VAL A 231 -4.40 53.36 6.28
C VAL A 231 -3.65 54.39 5.39
N ARG A 232 -3.61 54.10 4.08
CA ARG A 232 -3.73 55.04 2.92
C ARG A 232 -3.02 54.52 1.70
N HIS A 233 -3.75 54.06 0.71
CA HIS A 233 -3.81 54.55 -0.68
C HIS A 233 -4.39 53.45 -1.60
N THR A 234 -5.57 53.73 -2.09
CA THR A 234 -6.07 53.20 -3.36
C THR A 234 -5.38 53.92 -4.50
N PRO A 235 -5.15 53.23 -5.63
CA PRO A 235 -5.68 53.73 -6.89
C PRO A 235 -6.34 52.66 -7.77
N GLU A 236 -7.49 53.02 -8.25
CA GLU A 236 -8.06 52.91 -9.60
C GLU A 236 -8.00 51.60 -10.37
N VAL A 237 -9.20 51.11 -10.54
CA VAL A 237 -9.63 50.10 -11.53
C VAL A 237 -9.47 50.70 -12.91
N GLN A 238 -8.74 50.04 -13.78
CA GLN A 238 -8.76 50.28 -15.23
C GLN A 238 -9.31 49.05 -15.92
N GLU A 239 -10.51 49.21 -16.47
CA GLU A 239 -11.17 48.30 -17.39
C GLU A 239 -10.31 48.11 -18.66
N CYS A 240 -10.06 46.89 -19.03
CA CYS A 240 -9.54 46.52 -20.35
C CYS A 240 -10.62 45.79 -21.13
N THR A 241 -11.12 46.48 -22.13
CA THR A 241 -12.13 46.03 -23.08
C THR A 241 -11.59 44.97 -24.01
N LEU A 242 -12.50 44.04 -24.35
CA LEU A 242 -12.41 43.04 -25.40
C LEU A 242 -12.28 43.70 -26.78
N SER A 243 -11.16 43.55 -27.46
CA SER A 243 -11.04 43.48 -28.91
C SER A 243 -9.58 43.20 -29.27
N ASP A 244 -9.31 41.99 -29.76
CA ASP A 244 -8.32 41.64 -30.77
C ASP A 244 -8.03 40.13 -30.77
N VAL A 245 -9.00 39.38 -31.26
CA VAL A 245 -8.80 38.02 -31.77
C VAL A 245 -9.23 38.03 -33.26
N HIS A 246 -8.27 38.24 -34.14
CA HIS A 246 -8.35 37.72 -35.52
C HIS A 246 -7.00 37.87 -36.22
N GLN A 247 -6.63 36.82 -36.90
CA GLN A 247 -5.51 36.67 -37.86
C GLN A 247 -4.24 36.03 -37.35
N SER A 248 -4.21 34.72 -37.57
CA SER A 248 -3.13 34.04 -38.34
C SER A 248 -3.40 32.53 -38.42
N GLN A 249 -4.25 32.17 -39.37
CA GLN A 249 -4.24 30.87 -40.06
C GLN A 249 -3.58 31.16 -41.39
N GLN A 250 -2.45 30.53 -41.68
CA GLN A 250 -1.94 30.09 -42.98
C GLN A 250 -0.47 29.69 -42.83
N ASP A 251 -0.19 28.51 -43.38
CA ASP A 251 1.14 27.94 -43.69
C ASP A 251 1.56 26.73 -42.81
N MET A 252 1.09 25.57 -43.26
CA MET A 252 1.80 24.31 -43.09
C MET A 252 1.90 23.57 -44.45
N PRO A 253 3.10 23.21 -44.91
CA PRO A 253 3.26 22.41 -46.12
C PRO A 253 3.08 20.91 -45.86
N ALA A 254 2.41 20.25 -46.81
CA ALA A 254 2.23 18.81 -46.90
C ALA A 254 3.57 18.04 -46.96
N LYS A 255 3.75 17.01 -46.14
CA LYS A 255 4.79 15.99 -46.31
C LYS A 255 4.19 14.65 -46.70
N ARG A 256 4.77 14.16 -47.81
CA ARG A 256 4.47 12.93 -48.56
C ARG A 256 4.67 11.67 -47.73
N ALA A 257 3.82 10.68 -48.00
CA ALA A 257 4.00 9.28 -47.60
C ALA A 257 5.19 8.64 -48.37
N PRO A 258 5.89 7.68 -47.78
CA PRO A 258 6.68 6.71 -48.52
C PRO A 258 6.01 5.33 -48.51
N GLY A 259 6.15 4.72 -49.70
CA GLY A 259 5.49 3.53 -50.16
C GLY A 259 5.99 2.19 -49.53
N ASP A 260 5.22 1.20 -49.92
CA ASP A 260 5.41 -0.23 -49.81
C ASP A 260 6.81 -0.68 -50.21
N ASP A 261 7.39 -1.55 -49.39
CA ASP A 261 8.31 -2.58 -49.86
C ASP A 261 8.13 -3.87 -49.06
N ALA A 262 7.52 -4.81 -49.73
CA ALA A 262 7.43 -6.19 -49.36
C ALA A 262 8.78 -6.85 -49.54
N ARG A 263 9.30 -7.52 -48.48
CA ARG A 263 10.26 -8.64 -48.62
C ARG A 263 9.97 -9.72 -47.60
N THR A 264 9.35 -10.75 -48.12
CA THR A 264 9.37 -12.15 -47.69
C THR A 264 10.79 -12.63 -47.39
N LEU A 265 11.00 -13.26 -46.24
CA LEU A 265 12.07 -14.22 -46.09
C LEU A 265 11.60 -15.33 -45.15
N HIS A 266 11.47 -16.53 -45.70
CA HIS A 266 11.46 -17.83 -45.06
C HIS A 266 12.80 -18.11 -44.38
N ILE A 267 12.83 -18.53 -43.14
CA ILE A 267 13.39 -19.80 -42.65
C ILE A 267 12.75 -20.04 -41.27
#